data_6cf9c6a6e6cc518b4cd1c47d1c908ac6
#
_entry.id   6cf9c6a6e6cc518b4cd1c47d1c908ac6
#
_cell.length_a   1.000
_cell.length_b   1.000
_cell.length_c   1.000
_cell.angle_alpha   90.00
_cell.angle_beta   90.00
_cell.angle_gamma   90.00
#
_symmetry.space_group_name_H-M   'P 1'
#
loop_
_entity.id
_entity.type
_entity.pdbx_description
1 polymer ?
#
loop_
_entity_poly.entity_id
_entity_poly.type
_entity_poly.pdbx_seq_one_letter_code
_entity_poly.pdbx_strand_id
1 'polypeptide(L)'
;MTSMHHTNQKTATCLASAAIIMMACTPGPVGPSALPDGAVPFNPPAEYQTWWDRTEACSGQSGDLGSIEWYTVPGVRLMQTEIGDKVGLWRRANGQTTVTIAGDFVDNELVVSHEMLHELLVREGHPEEYFVERCGLTWDSWQVASGD
;
A
#
# COMPACT_ATOMS: atom_id res chain seq x y z
N MET A 1 -84.16 22.58 37.02
CA MET A 1 -83.64 21.55 36.13
C MET A 1 -82.41 22.11 35.49
N THR A 2 -81.27 21.87 36.07
CA THR A 2 -79.96 22.49 35.61
C THR A 2 -78.98 21.37 35.35
N SER A 3 -78.69 21.17 34.09
CA SER A 3 -77.74 20.14 33.64
C SER A 3 -76.34 20.69 33.70
N MET A 4 -75.42 20.05 34.44
CA MET A 4 -74.05 20.36 34.53
C MET A 4 -73.25 19.53 33.42
N HIS A 5 -72.68 20.22 32.50
CA HIS A 5 -71.72 19.62 31.57
C HIS A 5 -70.32 19.63 32.19
N HIS A 6 -69.77 18.44 32.47
CA HIS A 6 -68.35 18.23 32.79
C HIS A 6 -67.52 18.17 31.56
N THR A 7 -66.67 19.17 31.33
CA THR A 7 -65.64 19.16 30.31
C THR A 7 -64.38 18.44 30.84
N ASN A 8 -64.09 17.31 30.24
CA ASN A 8 -62.95 16.48 30.58
C ASN A 8 -61.72 16.96 29.75
N GLN A 9 -60.84 17.72 30.40
CA GLN A 9 -59.58 18.16 29.78
C GLN A 9 -58.58 16.99 29.85
N LYS A 10 -58.28 16.41 28.67
CA LYS A 10 -57.22 15.45 28.52
C LYS A 10 -55.90 16.22 28.31
N THR A 11 -55.07 16.21 29.33
CA THR A 11 -53.68 16.69 29.24
C THR A 11 -52.86 15.71 28.44
N ALA A 12 -52.47 16.11 27.25
CA ALA A 12 -51.49 15.35 26.42
C ALA A 12 -50.08 15.67 26.91
N THR A 13 -49.46 14.70 27.56
CA THR A 13 -48.06 14.76 27.95
C THR A 13 -47.18 14.40 26.72
N CYS A 14 -46.57 15.43 26.12
CA CYS A 14 -45.52 15.22 25.08
C CYS A 14 -44.27 14.67 25.77
N LEU A 15 -43.99 13.40 25.58
CA LEU A 15 -42.71 12.79 25.89
C LEU A 15 -41.74 13.18 24.78
N ALA A 16 -40.83 14.12 25.05
CA ALA A 16 -39.71 14.44 24.17
C ALA A 16 -38.68 13.29 24.27
N SER A 17 -38.67 12.42 23.28
CA SER A 17 -37.62 11.42 23.11
C SER A 17 -36.37 12.10 22.57
N ALA A 18 -35.39 12.32 23.44
CA ALA A 18 -34.06 12.74 23.02
C ALA A 18 -33.36 11.57 22.30
N ALA A 19 -33.34 11.59 20.98
CA ALA A 19 -32.52 10.66 20.18
C ALA A 19 -31.06 11.05 20.37
N ILE A 20 -30.31 10.30 21.19
CA ILE A 20 -28.87 10.38 21.28
C ILE A 20 -28.32 9.74 19.98
N ILE A 21 -27.94 10.57 19.03
CA ILE A 21 -27.18 10.12 17.85
C ILE A 21 -25.78 9.76 18.33
N MET A 22 -25.55 8.48 18.61
CA MET A 22 -24.21 7.93 18.75
C MET A 22 -23.55 8.04 17.37
N MET A 23 -22.74 9.08 17.16
CA MET A 23 -21.74 9.07 16.07
C MET A 23 -20.77 7.94 16.39
N ALA A 24 -21.06 6.75 15.87
CA ALA A 24 -20.06 5.72 15.76
C ALA A 24 -18.99 6.25 14.82
N CYS A 25 -17.80 6.58 15.36
CA CYS A 25 -16.59 6.64 14.56
C CYS A 25 -16.38 5.23 14.02
N THR A 26 -16.94 4.93 12.86
CA THR A 26 -16.48 3.80 12.07
C THR A 26 -15.02 4.12 11.77
N PRO A 27 -14.05 3.27 12.19
CA PRO A 27 -12.71 3.38 11.64
C PRO A 27 -12.92 3.34 10.13
N GLY A 28 -12.49 4.41 9.44
CA GLY A 28 -12.52 4.42 7.99
C GLY A 28 -11.85 3.15 7.50
N PRO A 29 -12.21 2.62 6.31
CA PRO A 29 -11.47 1.52 5.74
C PRO A 29 -10.01 1.90 5.89
N VAL A 30 -9.21 0.99 6.49
CA VAL A 30 -7.75 1.13 6.51
C VAL A 30 -7.39 1.19 5.04
N GLY A 31 -7.21 2.41 4.53
CA GLY A 31 -6.80 2.62 3.16
C GLY A 31 -5.51 1.85 2.91
N PRO A 32 -5.11 1.63 1.67
CA PRO A 32 -3.81 1.07 1.37
C PRO A 32 -2.82 1.79 2.28
N SER A 33 -1.99 1.02 2.99
CA SER A 33 -1.03 1.57 3.95
C SER A 33 -0.42 2.83 3.36
N ALA A 34 -0.53 3.93 4.10
CA ALA A 34 -0.15 5.24 3.61
C ALA A 34 1.23 5.18 2.94
N LEU A 35 1.39 5.87 1.84
CA LEU A 35 2.72 6.03 1.24
C LEU A 35 3.69 6.55 2.31
N PRO A 36 4.97 6.18 2.25
CA PRO A 36 5.98 6.75 3.12
C PRO A 36 5.96 8.27 3.09
N ASP A 37 6.28 8.91 4.22
CA ASP A 37 6.32 10.36 4.32
C ASP A 37 7.26 10.95 3.27
N GLY A 38 6.82 11.99 2.59
CA GLY A 38 7.58 12.65 1.52
C GLY A 38 7.59 11.92 0.17
N ALA A 39 6.85 10.83 0.03
CA ALA A 39 6.72 10.15 -1.25
C ALA A 39 6.03 11.04 -2.29
N VAL A 40 6.61 11.11 -3.47
CA VAL A 40 6.06 11.83 -4.63
C VAL A 40 5.93 10.88 -5.82
N PRO A 41 4.96 11.10 -6.72
CA PRO A 41 4.86 10.31 -7.95
C PRO A 41 6.18 10.34 -8.73
N PHE A 42 6.56 9.18 -9.23
CA PHE A 42 7.80 8.97 -9.98
C PHE A 42 7.49 8.38 -11.35
N ASN A 43 8.11 8.92 -12.38
CA ASN A 43 7.98 8.39 -13.73
C ASN A 43 9.16 7.49 -14.01
N PRO A 44 8.98 6.15 -14.11
CA PRO A 44 10.08 5.22 -14.30
C PRO A 44 10.89 5.53 -15.58
N PRO A 45 12.22 5.50 -15.51
CA PRO A 45 13.05 5.60 -16.69
C PRO A 45 12.93 4.34 -17.56
N ALA A 46 13.37 4.42 -18.82
CA ALA A 46 13.23 3.34 -19.80
C ALA A 46 13.94 2.03 -19.37
N GLU A 47 14.99 2.14 -18.57
CA GLU A 47 15.73 1.02 -18.01
C GLU A 47 14.87 0.07 -17.19
N TYR A 48 13.80 0.58 -16.56
CA TYR A 48 12.87 -0.25 -15.77
C TYR A 48 12.18 -1.32 -16.61
N GLN A 49 11.90 -1.05 -17.88
CA GLN A 49 11.39 -2.08 -18.79
C GLN A 49 12.41 -3.22 -18.98
N THR A 50 13.68 -2.87 -19.14
CA THR A 50 14.75 -3.87 -19.30
C THR A 50 14.90 -4.72 -18.02
N TRP A 51 14.82 -4.12 -16.86
CA TRP A 51 14.87 -4.82 -15.57
C TRP A 51 13.65 -5.68 -15.34
N TRP A 52 12.47 -5.21 -15.75
CA TRP A 52 11.24 -5.98 -15.72
C TRP A 52 11.36 -7.25 -16.58
N ASP A 53 11.78 -7.11 -17.83
CA ASP A 53 11.93 -8.24 -18.75
C ASP A 53 12.90 -9.30 -18.21
N ARG A 54 13.98 -8.88 -17.53
CA ARG A 54 14.90 -9.80 -16.85
C ARG A 54 14.27 -10.49 -15.65
N THR A 55 13.47 -9.74 -14.89
CA THR A 55 12.78 -10.29 -13.71
C THR A 55 11.70 -11.29 -14.11
N GLU A 56 10.97 -11.03 -15.20
CA GLU A 56 10.07 -12.02 -15.80
C GLU A 56 10.83 -13.28 -16.26
N ALA A 57 11.95 -13.09 -16.96
CA ALA A 57 12.73 -14.21 -17.49
C ALA A 57 13.29 -15.11 -16.37
N CYS A 58 13.84 -14.54 -15.29
CA CYS A 58 14.40 -15.33 -14.20
C CYS A 58 13.30 -15.99 -13.33
N SER A 59 12.22 -15.27 -13.06
CA SER A 59 11.14 -15.78 -12.22
C SER A 59 10.26 -16.79 -12.94
N GLY A 60 10.15 -16.70 -14.26
CA GLY A 60 9.18 -17.45 -15.06
C GLY A 60 7.75 -16.97 -14.87
N GLN A 61 7.56 -15.80 -14.28
CA GLN A 61 6.28 -15.12 -14.14
C GLN A 61 6.15 -14.04 -15.19
N SER A 62 4.93 -13.60 -15.48
CA SER A 62 4.66 -12.48 -16.38
C SER A 62 3.61 -11.55 -15.80
N GLY A 63 3.72 -10.28 -16.07
CA GLY A 63 2.82 -9.26 -15.56
C GLY A 63 2.77 -8.02 -16.47
N ASP A 64 2.24 -6.93 -15.93
CA ASP A 64 2.16 -5.64 -16.60
C ASP A 64 2.87 -4.57 -15.77
N LEU A 65 4.06 -4.16 -16.19
CA LEU A 65 4.82 -3.08 -15.57
C LEU A 65 4.00 -1.79 -15.48
N GLY A 66 3.15 -1.53 -16.47
CA GLY A 66 2.28 -0.36 -16.53
C GLY A 66 1.17 -0.34 -15.47
N SER A 67 0.92 -1.47 -14.80
CA SER A 67 -0.06 -1.56 -13.72
C SER A 67 0.47 -1.03 -12.38
N ILE A 68 1.77 -0.76 -12.26
CA ILE A 68 2.43 -0.29 -11.04
C ILE A 68 2.40 1.24 -10.98
N GLU A 69 1.89 1.79 -9.88
CA GLU A 69 2.07 3.19 -9.55
C GLU A 69 3.41 3.38 -8.83
N TRP A 70 4.29 4.17 -9.42
CA TRP A 70 5.62 4.40 -8.91
C TRP A 70 5.74 5.69 -8.10
N TYR A 71 6.44 5.59 -6.98
CA TYR A 71 6.74 6.70 -6.10
C TYR A 71 8.22 6.70 -5.71
N THR A 72 8.75 7.86 -5.34
CA THR A 72 10.05 7.99 -4.73
C THR A 72 10.00 8.94 -3.54
N VAL A 73 10.89 8.73 -2.56
CA VAL A 73 11.15 9.72 -1.51
C VAL A 73 12.50 10.37 -1.82
N PRO A 74 12.50 11.58 -2.42
CA PRO A 74 13.72 12.20 -2.91
C PRO A 74 14.74 12.49 -1.78
N GLY A 75 16.02 12.31 -2.09
CA GLY A 75 17.12 12.70 -1.21
C GLY A 75 17.27 11.88 0.07
N VAL A 76 16.65 10.70 0.11
CA VAL A 76 16.82 9.78 1.24
C VAL A 76 17.42 8.46 0.79
N ARG A 77 18.21 7.87 1.69
CA ARG A 77 18.75 6.53 1.54
C ARG A 77 17.84 5.45 2.15
N LEU A 78 17.10 5.80 3.19
CA LEU A 78 16.17 4.92 3.88
C LEU A 78 14.85 5.65 4.10
N MET A 79 13.76 4.99 3.76
CA MET A 79 12.41 5.43 4.04
C MET A 79 11.95 4.85 5.36
N GLN A 80 11.45 5.69 6.26
CA GLN A 80 10.77 5.22 7.46
C GLN A 80 9.38 4.71 7.12
N THR A 81 9.09 3.48 7.49
CA THR A 81 7.80 2.84 7.25
C THR A 81 7.27 2.18 8.52
N GLU A 82 5.98 1.82 8.52
CA GLU A 82 5.38 1.09 9.66
C GLU A 82 6.04 -0.25 9.96
N ILE A 83 6.74 -0.83 8.98
CA ILE A 83 7.45 -2.11 9.10
C ILE A 83 8.98 -1.95 9.17
N GLY A 84 9.45 -0.76 9.58
CA GLY A 84 10.86 -0.41 9.70
C GLY A 84 11.42 0.30 8.46
N ASP A 85 12.72 0.60 8.51
CA ASP A 85 13.42 1.31 7.44
C ASP A 85 13.52 0.45 6.17
N LYS A 86 13.25 1.06 5.01
CA LYS A 86 13.25 0.39 3.71
C LYS A 86 13.97 1.22 2.65
N VAL A 87 14.60 0.54 1.69
CA VAL A 87 15.14 1.15 0.46
C VAL A 87 14.14 1.06 -0.69
N GLY A 88 13.32 0.01 -0.72
CA GLY A 88 12.20 -0.21 -1.61
C GLY A 88 10.99 -0.72 -0.82
N LEU A 89 9.80 -0.50 -1.33
CA LEU A 89 8.55 -0.91 -0.69
C LEU A 89 7.48 -1.18 -1.73
N TRP A 90 7.19 -2.45 -1.95
CA TRP A 90 6.02 -2.89 -2.71
C TRP A 90 4.80 -2.99 -1.79
N ARG A 91 3.65 -2.54 -2.28
CA ARG A 91 2.35 -2.65 -1.61
C ARG A 91 1.27 -2.94 -2.63
N ARG A 92 0.32 -3.79 -2.26
CA ARG A 92 -0.88 -4.02 -3.06
C ARG A 92 -2.13 -3.91 -2.20
N ALA A 93 -3.05 -3.04 -2.59
CA ALA A 93 -4.31 -2.84 -1.89
C ALA A 93 -5.42 -2.54 -2.88
N ASN A 94 -6.61 -3.14 -2.68
CA ASN A 94 -7.78 -2.95 -3.55
C ASN A 94 -7.52 -3.18 -5.05
N GLY A 95 -6.58 -4.08 -5.37
CA GLY A 95 -6.20 -4.37 -6.77
C GLY A 95 -5.19 -3.38 -7.37
N GLN A 96 -4.83 -2.33 -6.65
CA GLN A 96 -3.82 -1.35 -7.07
C GLN A 96 -2.48 -1.67 -6.43
N THR A 97 -1.43 -1.65 -7.23
CA THR A 97 -0.05 -1.83 -6.77
C THR A 97 0.67 -0.50 -6.73
N THR A 98 1.37 -0.25 -5.64
CA THR A 98 2.31 0.85 -5.51
C THR A 98 3.70 0.32 -5.20
N VAL A 99 4.72 0.91 -5.81
CA VAL A 99 6.12 0.70 -5.46
C VAL A 99 6.74 2.05 -5.13
N THR A 100 7.36 2.15 -3.96
CA THR A 100 8.08 3.35 -3.52
C THR A 100 9.55 3.01 -3.36
N ILE A 101 10.43 3.80 -3.98
CA ILE A 101 11.88 3.62 -3.90
C ILE A 101 12.49 4.84 -3.21
N ALA A 102 13.41 4.61 -2.26
CA ALA A 102 14.23 5.68 -1.69
C ALA A 102 15.06 6.34 -2.79
N GLY A 103 15.14 7.69 -2.78
CA GLY A 103 15.68 8.46 -3.89
C GLY A 103 17.10 8.06 -4.32
N ASP A 104 17.93 7.65 -3.36
CA ASP A 104 19.32 7.19 -3.65
C ASP A 104 19.38 5.84 -4.41
N PHE A 105 18.24 5.14 -4.55
CA PHE A 105 18.17 3.81 -5.15
C PHE A 105 17.28 3.71 -6.39
N VAL A 106 16.77 4.83 -6.91
CA VAL A 106 15.94 4.80 -8.12
C VAL A 106 16.68 4.26 -9.36
N ASP A 107 18.00 4.39 -9.40
CA ASP A 107 18.84 3.85 -10.46
C ASP A 107 19.55 2.54 -10.05
N ASN A 108 19.09 1.89 -8.98
CA ASN A 108 19.67 0.63 -8.51
C ASN A 108 18.84 -0.56 -8.97
N GLU A 109 19.33 -1.32 -9.95
CA GLU A 109 18.64 -2.48 -10.53
C GLU A 109 18.23 -3.50 -9.47
N LEU A 110 19.09 -3.80 -8.49
CA LEU A 110 18.77 -4.79 -7.46
C LEU A 110 17.51 -4.39 -6.67
N VAL A 111 17.46 -3.15 -6.17
CA VAL A 111 16.34 -2.67 -5.36
C VAL A 111 15.06 -2.65 -6.18
N VAL A 112 15.12 -2.10 -7.39
CA VAL A 112 13.94 -1.95 -8.24
C VAL A 112 13.41 -3.32 -8.71
N SER A 113 14.30 -4.21 -9.17
CA SER A 113 13.89 -5.56 -9.59
C SER A 113 13.40 -6.43 -8.44
N HIS A 114 13.87 -6.20 -7.21
CA HIS A 114 13.36 -6.84 -6.02
C HIS A 114 11.88 -6.50 -5.79
N GLU A 115 11.52 -5.22 -5.89
CA GLU A 115 10.13 -4.78 -5.76
C GLU A 115 9.26 -5.23 -6.95
N MET A 116 9.84 -5.29 -8.16
CA MET A 116 9.18 -5.86 -9.33
C MET A 116 8.85 -7.35 -9.15
N LEU A 117 9.75 -8.11 -8.51
CA LEU A 117 9.52 -9.53 -8.24
C LEU A 117 8.37 -9.75 -7.27
N HIS A 118 8.19 -8.88 -6.28
CA HIS A 118 7.00 -8.90 -5.42
C HIS A 118 5.71 -8.74 -6.24
N GLU A 119 5.69 -7.85 -7.25
CA GLU A 119 4.53 -7.68 -8.12
C GLU A 119 4.29 -8.92 -8.97
N LEU A 120 5.30 -9.48 -9.60
CA LEU A 120 5.16 -10.68 -10.41
C LEU A 120 4.65 -11.88 -9.62
N LEU A 121 5.05 -12.00 -8.35
CA LEU A 121 4.60 -13.07 -7.45
C LEU A 121 3.28 -12.72 -6.74
N VAL A 122 2.85 -11.46 -6.80
CA VAL A 122 1.68 -10.92 -6.09
C VAL A 122 1.69 -11.30 -4.61
N ARG A 123 2.83 -11.13 -3.95
CA ARG A 123 2.98 -11.52 -2.53
C ARG A 123 4.04 -10.74 -1.78
N GLU A 124 3.77 -10.57 -0.50
CA GLU A 124 4.78 -10.19 0.49
C GLU A 124 5.67 -11.40 0.84
N GLY A 125 6.84 -11.11 1.39
CA GLY A 125 7.82 -12.12 1.75
C GLY A 125 8.69 -12.58 0.58
N HIS A 126 9.75 -13.33 0.88
CA HIS A 126 10.85 -13.62 -0.04
C HIS A 126 11.05 -15.13 -0.18
N PRO A 127 10.23 -15.84 -0.99
CA PRO A 127 10.46 -17.26 -1.26
C PRO A 127 11.87 -17.45 -1.81
N GLU A 128 12.64 -18.33 -1.17
CA GLU A 128 14.04 -18.59 -1.50
C GLU A 128 14.20 -19.00 -2.98
N GLU A 129 13.29 -19.83 -3.48
CA GLU A 129 13.26 -20.25 -4.89
C GLU A 129 13.36 -19.07 -5.87
N TYR A 130 12.61 -17.99 -5.62
CA TYR A 130 12.54 -16.86 -6.55
C TYR A 130 13.59 -15.78 -6.27
N PHE A 131 13.70 -15.36 -5.00
CA PHE A 131 14.57 -14.25 -4.62
C PHE A 131 16.05 -14.63 -4.57
N VAL A 132 16.36 -15.89 -4.25
CA VAL A 132 17.75 -16.36 -4.13
C VAL A 132 18.14 -17.22 -5.34
N GLU A 133 17.46 -18.35 -5.52
CA GLU A 133 17.91 -19.38 -6.46
C GLU A 133 17.73 -18.98 -7.92
N ARG A 134 16.60 -18.38 -8.28
CA ARG A 134 16.30 -18.03 -9.68
C ARG A 134 16.81 -16.65 -10.08
N CYS A 135 16.47 -15.61 -9.28
CA CYS A 135 16.71 -14.24 -9.69
C CYS A 135 17.90 -13.56 -9.01
N GLY A 136 18.38 -14.09 -7.87
CA GLY A 136 19.50 -13.49 -7.13
C GLY A 136 19.23 -12.05 -6.69
N LEU A 137 17.98 -11.75 -6.28
CA LEU A 137 17.52 -10.41 -5.93
C LEU A 137 17.48 -10.16 -4.41
N THR A 138 18.44 -10.72 -3.69
CA THR A 138 18.74 -10.38 -2.29
C THR A 138 20.08 -9.68 -2.20
N TRP A 139 20.29 -8.91 -1.12
CA TRP A 139 21.55 -8.23 -0.89
C TRP A 139 22.74 -9.19 -0.92
N ASP A 140 22.59 -10.35 -0.26
CA ASP A 140 23.64 -11.37 -0.21
C ASP A 140 23.90 -12.00 -1.58
N SER A 141 22.86 -12.30 -2.34
CA SER A 141 22.97 -12.88 -3.68
C SER A 141 23.64 -11.91 -4.66
N TRP A 142 23.31 -10.62 -4.54
CA TRP A 142 23.89 -9.58 -5.37
C TRP A 142 25.40 -9.41 -5.12
N GLN A 143 25.82 -9.35 -3.84
CA GLN A 143 27.25 -9.24 -3.51
C GLN A 143 28.05 -10.41 -4.06
N VAL A 144 27.54 -11.63 -3.99
CA VAL A 144 28.18 -12.82 -4.56
C VAL A 144 28.27 -12.74 -6.09
N ALA A 145 27.20 -12.24 -6.75
CA ALA A 145 27.16 -12.15 -8.20
C ALA A 145 28.01 -11.00 -8.77
N SER A 146 28.10 -9.87 -8.05
CA SER A 146 28.90 -8.70 -8.48
C SER A 146 30.40 -8.84 -8.18
N GLY A 147 30.79 -9.81 -7.37
CA GLY A 147 32.19 -10.10 -7.08
C GLY A 147 32.91 -9.08 -6.17
N ASP A 148 32.14 -8.29 -5.42
CA ASP A 148 32.62 -7.32 -4.43
C ASP A 148 32.83 -7.93 -3.05
#